data_267b600670fef00b4390971834cc02e4
#
_entry.id   267b600670fef00b4390971834cc02e4
#
_cell.length_a   1.000
_cell.length_b   1.000
_cell.length_c   1.000
_cell.angle_alpha   90.00
_cell.angle_beta   90.00
_cell.angle_gamma   90.00
#
_symmetry.space_group_name_H-M   'P 1'
#
loop_
_entity.id
_entity.type
_entity.pdbx_description
1 polymer ?
#
loop_
_entity_poly.entity_id
_entity_poly.type
_entity_poly.pdbx_seq_one_letter_code
_entity_poly.pdbx_strand_id
1 'polypeptide(L)'
;MPLTLDLFGDTTATVPLRGVSIDSRTIQPGDLFAAIRGDRFDGHDFIAKAVATGCAAVLAERKPDPMPPVPVLLVDDVLAALGKGALTWRDRVNPRVLAVTGSCGKTTVKEMLTRCLQLHFPVVHATRGNLNNHIGLPLTLLAMPENCHALVVEWLHALGDDAGIHPSVRLSTDSWGVQSATAALELRVA
;
A
#
# COMPACT_ATOMS: atom_id res chain seq x y z
N MET A 1 16.08 -3.89 -3.10
CA MET A 1 16.20 -3.56 -1.66
C MET A 1 14.92 -3.99 -0.97
N PRO A 2 14.97 -4.69 0.15
CA PRO A 2 13.78 -5.17 0.83
C PRO A 2 12.89 -4.02 1.34
N LEU A 3 11.64 -4.31 1.62
CA LEU A 3 10.74 -3.42 2.35
C LEU A 3 11.32 -3.23 3.77
N THR A 4 11.42 -1.99 4.24
CA THR A 4 12.05 -1.64 5.52
C THR A 4 11.25 -0.59 6.28
N LEU A 5 11.43 -0.53 7.60
CA LEU A 5 10.65 0.34 8.49
C LEU A 5 10.86 1.84 8.20
N ASP A 6 12.02 2.24 7.73
CA ASP A 6 12.37 3.63 7.38
C ASP A 6 11.53 4.23 6.24
N LEU A 7 10.80 3.41 5.49
CA LEU A 7 9.87 3.90 4.47
C LEU A 7 8.68 4.66 5.04
N PHE A 8 8.32 4.38 6.29
CA PHE A 8 7.09 4.87 6.91
C PHE A 8 7.31 6.13 7.76
N GLY A 9 8.55 6.48 8.08
CA GLY A 9 8.86 7.66 8.88
C GLY A 9 10.32 7.72 9.29
N ASP A 10 10.68 8.73 10.07
CA ASP A 10 12.04 8.95 10.51
C ASP A 10 12.40 7.94 11.61
N THR A 11 13.31 7.05 11.29
CA THR A 11 13.85 6.07 12.25
C THR A 11 15.28 5.70 11.88
N THR A 12 16.10 5.44 12.90
CA THR A 12 17.44 4.88 12.73
C THR A 12 17.43 3.36 12.66
N ALA A 13 16.28 2.73 12.94
CA ALA A 13 16.13 1.29 12.93
C ALA A 13 15.84 0.78 11.52
N THR A 14 16.80 0.16 10.88
CA THR A 14 16.60 -0.53 9.60
C THR A 14 16.09 -1.95 9.89
N VAL A 15 14.77 -2.08 9.98
CA VAL A 15 14.09 -3.37 10.20
C VAL A 15 13.59 -3.87 8.87
N PRO A 16 14.06 -5.04 8.37
CA PRO A 16 13.52 -5.65 7.19
C PRO A 16 12.09 -6.16 7.48
N LEU A 17 11.18 -5.90 6.57
CA LEU A 17 9.77 -6.27 6.69
C LEU A 17 9.41 -7.27 5.59
N ARG A 18 8.62 -8.25 5.94
CA ARG A 18 8.07 -9.23 4.99
C ARG A 18 6.83 -8.67 4.27
N GLY A 19 6.03 -7.89 4.98
CA GLY A 19 4.81 -7.28 4.50
C GLY A 19 4.27 -6.28 5.51
N VAL A 20 3.04 -5.83 5.27
CA VAL A 20 2.32 -4.90 6.16
C VAL A 20 0.92 -5.45 6.41
N SER A 21 0.49 -5.46 7.65
CA SER A 21 -0.85 -5.87 8.04
C SER A 21 -1.48 -4.87 9.00
N ILE A 22 -2.78 -4.66 8.84
CA ILE A 22 -3.65 -3.87 9.74
C ILE A 22 -4.54 -4.76 10.59
N ASP A 23 -4.48 -6.08 10.39
CA ASP A 23 -5.34 -7.06 11.08
C ASP A 23 -4.49 -8.09 11.82
N SER A 24 -4.58 -8.06 13.16
CA SER A 24 -3.86 -8.98 14.05
C SER A 24 -4.24 -10.45 13.90
N ARG A 25 -5.30 -10.77 13.13
CA ARG A 25 -5.74 -12.16 12.87
C ARG A 25 -5.05 -12.76 11.65
N THR A 26 -4.63 -11.93 10.72
CA THR A 26 -4.03 -12.34 9.43
C THR A 26 -2.54 -12.01 9.32
N ILE A 27 -2.00 -11.26 10.29
CA ILE A 27 -0.59 -10.88 10.32
C ILE A 27 0.33 -12.10 10.32
N GLN A 28 1.42 -12.00 9.60
CA GLN A 28 2.43 -13.06 9.51
C GLN A 28 3.71 -12.66 10.26
N PRO A 29 4.51 -13.64 10.75
CA PRO A 29 5.80 -13.35 11.32
C PRO A 29 6.69 -12.56 10.34
N GLY A 30 7.28 -11.47 10.82
CA GLY A 30 8.10 -10.57 10.02
C GLY A 30 7.35 -9.40 9.37
N ASP A 31 6.01 -9.31 9.53
CA ASP A 31 5.23 -8.16 9.03
C ASP A 31 5.36 -6.93 9.95
N LEU A 32 5.14 -5.76 9.38
CA LEU A 32 4.82 -4.54 10.11
C LEU A 32 3.34 -4.58 10.50
N PHE A 33 3.04 -4.40 11.77
CA PHE A 33 1.67 -4.17 12.22
C PHE A 33 1.38 -2.66 12.25
N ALA A 34 0.42 -2.21 11.44
CA ALA A 34 -0.03 -0.82 11.43
C ALA A 34 -1.31 -0.68 12.27
N ALA A 35 -1.19 0.01 13.39
CA ALA A 35 -2.28 0.18 14.36
C ALA A 35 -3.21 1.33 13.95
N ILE A 36 -4.07 1.10 12.95
CA ILE A 36 -5.02 2.09 12.45
C ILE A 36 -6.16 2.27 13.46
N ARG A 37 -6.54 3.51 13.70
CA ARG A 37 -7.73 3.86 14.46
C ARG A 37 -8.93 3.97 13.51
N GLY A 38 -9.91 3.11 13.69
CA GLY A 38 -11.18 3.15 12.96
C GLY A 38 -12.35 3.59 13.85
N ASP A 39 -13.54 3.74 13.27
CA ASP A 39 -14.75 4.20 13.96
C ASP A 39 -15.22 3.22 15.06
N ARG A 40 -14.99 1.93 14.89
CA ARG A 40 -15.49 0.86 15.76
C ARG A 40 -14.41 0.16 16.57
N PHE A 41 -13.16 0.17 16.08
CA PHE A 41 -12.04 -0.55 16.67
C PHE A 41 -10.80 0.32 16.62
N ASP A 42 -10.02 0.29 17.70
CA ASP A 42 -8.71 0.91 17.75
C ASP A 42 -7.63 -0.18 17.53
N GLY A 43 -6.84 -0.04 16.48
CA GLY A 43 -5.75 -0.97 16.16
C GLY A 43 -4.73 -1.09 17.28
N HIS A 44 -4.58 -0.05 18.11
CA HIS A 44 -3.65 -0.06 19.25
C HIS A 44 -3.99 -1.14 20.28
N ASP A 45 -5.26 -1.52 20.43
CA ASP A 45 -5.71 -2.56 21.36
C ASP A 45 -5.23 -3.97 20.94
N PHE A 46 -4.81 -4.11 19.69
CA PHE A 46 -4.37 -5.38 19.11
C PHE A 46 -2.84 -5.51 18.98
N ILE A 47 -2.07 -4.50 19.41
CA ILE A 47 -0.60 -4.52 19.33
C ILE A 47 -0.03 -5.75 20.05
N ALA A 48 -0.46 -6.02 21.28
CA ALA A 48 0.03 -7.17 22.04
C ALA A 48 -0.20 -8.50 21.30
N LYS A 49 -1.34 -8.65 20.64
CA LYS A 49 -1.68 -9.83 19.86
C LYS A 49 -0.80 -9.93 18.59
N ALA A 50 -0.58 -8.83 17.89
CA ALA A 50 0.29 -8.78 16.72
C ALA A 50 1.73 -9.16 17.07
N VAL A 51 2.23 -8.67 18.21
CA VAL A 51 3.56 -9.00 18.74
C VAL A 51 3.65 -10.49 19.10
N ALA A 52 2.63 -11.04 19.76
CA ALA A 52 2.58 -12.47 20.09
C ALA A 52 2.58 -13.37 18.84
N THR A 53 2.07 -12.87 17.71
CA THR A 53 2.13 -13.57 16.41
C THR A 53 3.49 -13.44 15.73
N GLY A 54 4.37 -12.52 16.19
CA GLY A 54 5.74 -12.36 15.68
C GLY A 54 5.89 -11.24 14.65
N CYS A 55 5.13 -10.14 14.74
CA CYS A 55 5.38 -8.97 13.89
C CYS A 55 6.81 -8.45 14.12
N ALA A 56 7.45 -7.94 13.07
CA ALA A 56 8.81 -7.41 13.13
C ALA A 56 8.88 -6.01 13.73
N ALA A 57 7.83 -5.21 13.56
CA ALA A 57 7.72 -3.85 14.06
C ALA A 57 6.25 -3.42 14.18
N VAL A 58 6.02 -2.31 14.86
CA VAL A 58 4.70 -1.69 15.02
C VAL A 58 4.77 -0.26 14.52
N LEU A 59 3.76 0.17 13.76
CA LEU A 59 3.48 1.56 13.39
C LEU A 59 2.27 2.04 14.21
N ALA A 60 2.40 3.12 14.96
CA ALA A 60 1.39 3.57 15.90
C ALA A 60 1.35 5.09 16.05
N GLU A 61 0.19 5.66 16.42
CA GLU A 61 0.01 7.10 16.69
C GLU A 61 0.32 7.45 18.14
N ARG A 62 0.27 6.48 19.04
CA ARG A 62 0.58 6.66 20.46
C ARG A 62 1.48 5.55 20.97
N LYS A 63 2.27 5.90 21.97
CA LYS A 63 3.15 4.95 22.64
C LYS A 63 2.34 3.84 23.30
N PRO A 64 2.60 2.55 22.95
CA PRO A 64 1.96 1.43 23.65
C PRO A 64 2.37 1.34 25.11
N ASP A 65 1.46 0.90 25.96
CA ASP A 65 1.72 0.58 27.36
C ASP A 65 1.09 -0.78 27.70
N PRO A 66 1.91 -1.81 28.03
CA PRO A 66 3.37 -1.80 28.09
C PRO A 66 4.03 -1.72 26.71
N MET A 67 5.28 -1.22 26.67
CA MET A 67 6.09 -1.21 25.45
C MET A 67 6.37 -2.64 24.99
N PRO A 68 6.10 -2.96 23.72
CA PRO A 68 6.40 -4.27 23.16
C PRO A 68 7.92 -4.47 22.95
N PRO A 69 8.39 -5.74 22.91
CA PRO A 69 9.81 -6.08 22.69
C PRO A 69 10.24 -5.96 21.22
N VAL A 70 9.46 -5.30 20.37
CA VAL A 70 9.76 -5.02 18.97
C VAL A 70 9.83 -3.52 18.73
N PRO A 71 10.56 -3.04 17.71
CA PRO A 71 10.59 -1.62 17.36
C PRO A 71 9.19 -1.05 17.12
N VAL A 72 8.95 0.14 17.70
CA VAL A 72 7.72 0.91 17.51
C VAL A 72 8.08 2.22 16.83
N LEU A 73 7.54 2.45 15.63
CA LEU A 73 7.62 3.72 14.96
C LEU A 73 6.38 4.54 15.30
N LEU A 74 6.59 5.65 15.98
CA LEU A 74 5.53 6.60 16.29
C LEU A 74 5.40 7.63 15.17
N VAL A 75 4.19 7.84 14.72
CA VAL A 75 3.82 8.79 13.67
C VAL A 75 2.57 9.56 14.08
N ASP A 76 2.36 10.74 13.49
CA ASP A 76 1.19 11.55 13.78
C ASP A 76 -0.10 10.94 13.21
N ASP A 77 0.02 10.25 12.05
CA ASP A 77 -1.09 9.59 11.34
C ASP A 77 -0.57 8.32 10.67
N VAL A 78 -1.10 7.17 11.09
CA VAL A 78 -0.72 5.85 10.56
C VAL A 78 -1.13 5.68 9.10
N LEU A 79 -2.28 6.22 8.69
CA LEU A 79 -2.73 6.12 7.29
C LEU A 79 -1.85 6.95 6.36
N ALA A 80 -1.51 8.18 6.77
CA ALA A 80 -0.58 9.03 6.03
C ALA A 80 0.80 8.38 5.90
N ALA A 81 1.32 7.78 6.98
CA ALA A 81 2.59 7.06 6.98
C ALA A 81 2.55 5.83 6.06
N LEU A 82 1.46 5.04 6.07
CA LEU A 82 1.25 3.93 5.14
C LEU A 82 1.24 4.40 3.68
N GLY A 83 0.54 5.51 3.40
CA GLY A 83 0.51 6.12 2.08
C GLY A 83 1.90 6.54 1.61
N LYS A 84 2.68 7.24 2.45
CA LYS A 84 4.06 7.65 2.18
C LYS A 84 4.97 6.44 1.91
N GLY A 85 4.90 5.42 2.76
CA GLY A 85 5.66 4.18 2.59
C GLY A 85 5.31 3.44 1.29
N ALA A 86 4.01 3.37 0.97
CA ALA A 86 3.52 2.74 -0.25
C ALA A 86 4.01 3.45 -1.52
N LEU A 87 4.01 4.78 -1.55
CA LEU A 87 4.55 5.55 -2.67
C LEU A 87 6.06 5.35 -2.81
N THR A 88 6.79 5.47 -1.71
CA THR A 88 8.23 5.27 -1.72
C THR A 88 8.59 3.86 -2.20
N TRP A 89 7.84 2.85 -1.78
CA TRP A 89 8.00 1.47 -2.25
C TRP A 89 7.70 1.34 -3.73
N ARG A 90 6.57 1.90 -4.20
CA ARG A 90 6.22 1.91 -5.62
C ARG A 90 7.32 2.56 -6.47
N ASP A 91 7.87 3.71 -6.02
CA ASP A 91 8.92 4.43 -6.74
C ASP A 91 10.24 3.65 -6.79
N ARG A 92 10.57 2.91 -5.73
CA ARG A 92 11.73 2.01 -5.71
C ARG A 92 11.59 0.84 -6.67
N VAL A 93 10.42 0.20 -6.69
CA VAL A 93 10.12 -0.94 -7.58
C VAL A 93 9.94 -0.46 -9.01
N ASN A 94 9.36 0.73 -9.20
CA ASN A 94 9.12 1.39 -10.49
C ASN A 94 8.39 0.50 -11.52
N PRO A 95 7.27 -0.15 -11.18
CA PRO A 95 6.51 -0.98 -12.11
C PRO A 95 5.77 -0.10 -13.12
N ARG A 96 5.34 -0.69 -14.24
CA ARG A 96 4.32 -0.07 -15.10
C ARG A 96 2.98 -0.14 -14.40
N VAL A 97 2.36 1.02 -14.15
CA VAL A 97 1.10 1.11 -13.39
C VAL A 97 -0.07 1.32 -14.33
N LEU A 98 -1.10 0.48 -14.21
CA LEU A 98 -2.39 0.63 -14.86
C LEU A 98 -3.46 0.79 -13.77
N ALA A 99 -4.20 1.91 -13.83
CA ALA A 99 -5.29 2.18 -12.91
C ALA A 99 -6.64 1.96 -13.60
N VAL A 100 -7.53 1.22 -12.95
CA VAL A 100 -8.91 0.96 -13.41
C VAL A 100 -9.87 1.66 -12.47
N THR A 101 -10.65 2.60 -13.01
CA THR A 101 -11.73 3.27 -12.30
C THR A 101 -13.04 3.19 -13.09
N GLY A 102 -14.14 3.60 -12.50
CA GLY A 102 -15.47 3.59 -13.13
C GLY A 102 -16.56 3.18 -12.15
N SER A 103 -17.82 3.34 -12.56
CA SER A 103 -19.00 3.02 -11.73
C SER A 103 -19.24 1.51 -11.61
N CYS A 104 -19.00 0.74 -12.69
CA CYS A 104 -19.20 -0.72 -12.70
C CYS A 104 -18.13 -1.40 -13.56
N GLY A 105 -17.98 -2.73 -13.40
CA GLY A 105 -17.08 -3.55 -14.22
C GLY A 105 -15.59 -3.43 -13.89
N LYS A 106 -15.17 -2.58 -12.94
CA LYS A 106 -13.76 -2.37 -12.56
C LYS A 106 -13.02 -3.67 -12.31
N THR A 107 -13.55 -4.53 -11.45
CA THR A 107 -12.92 -5.80 -11.09
C THR A 107 -12.76 -6.73 -12.29
N THR A 108 -13.76 -6.81 -13.15
CA THR A 108 -13.68 -7.62 -14.39
C THR A 108 -12.58 -7.09 -15.30
N VAL A 109 -12.54 -5.77 -15.55
CA VAL A 109 -11.50 -5.15 -16.39
C VAL A 109 -10.12 -5.33 -15.78
N LYS A 110 -9.97 -5.15 -14.47
CA LYS A 110 -8.71 -5.39 -13.74
C LYS A 110 -8.22 -6.83 -13.93
N GLU A 111 -9.10 -7.82 -13.76
CA GLU A 111 -8.75 -9.23 -13.93
C GLU A 111 -8.34 -9.55 -15.37
N MET A 112 -9.06 -9.01 -16.37
CA MET A 112 -8.72 -9.18 -17.79
C MET A 112 -7.34 -8.55 -18.09
N LEU A 113 -7.10 -7.30 -17.67
CA LEU A 113 -5.81 -6.63 -17.84
C LEU A 113 -4.69 -7.40 -17.17
N THR A 114 -4.90 -7.88 -15.94
CA THR A 114 -3.90 -8.67 -15.21
C THR A 114 -3.51 -9.91 -15.99
N ARG A 115 -4.47 -10.65 -16.53
CA ARG A 115 -4.22 -11.86 -17.35
C ARG A 115 -3.50 -11.53 -18.65
N CYS A 116 -3.90 -10.45 -19.34
CA CYS A 116 -3.21 -10.01 -20.56
C CYS A 116 -1.74 -9.63 -20.28
N LEU A 117 -1.50 -8.89 -19.18
CA LEU A 117 -0.14 -8.48 -18.82
C LEU A 117 0.75 -9.67 -18.40
N GLN A 118 0.18 -10.70 -17.78
CA GLN A 118 0.89 -11.94 -17.42
C GLN A 118 1.42 -12.71 -18.63
N LEU A 119 0.88 -12.47 -19.84
CA LEU A 119 1.43 -13.04 -21.07
C LEU A 119 2.74 -12.36 -21.50
N HIS A 120 3.01 -11.14 -21.03
CA HIS A 120 4.14 -10.32 -21.46
C HIS A 120 5.15 -10.03 -20.35
N PHE A 121 4.71 -10.05 -19.09
CA PHE A 121 5.53 -9.72 -17.93
C PHE A 121 5.62 -10.90 -16.96
N PRO A 122 6.83 -11.26 -16.50
CA PRO A 122 7.03 -12.39 -15.59
C PRO A 122 6.32 -12.19 -14.23
N VAL A 123 6.28 -10.95 -13.73
CA VAL A 123 5.68 -10.62 -12.42
C VAL A 123 4.70 -9.47 -12.58
N VAL A 124 3.43 -9.77 -12.42
CA VAL A 124 2.32 -8.81 -12.43
C VAL A 124 1.64 -8.84 -11.07
N HIS A 125 1.53 -7.67 -10.43
CA HIS A 125 0.79 -7.50 -9.19
C HIS A 125 -0.52 -6.78 -9.44
N ALA A 126 -1.57 -7.10 -8.69
CA ALA A 126 -2.87 -6.45 -8.86
C ALA A 126 -3.62 -6.34 -7.53
N THR A 127 -4.51 -5.35 -7.44
CA THR A 127 -5.44 -5.20 -6.32
C THR A 127 -6.21 -6.50 -6.07
N ARG A 128 -6.15 -7.00 -4.83
CA ARG A 128 -6.88 -8.20 -4.40
C ARG A 128 -8.19 -7.82 -3.73
N GLY A 129 -9.25 -8.56 -4.06
CA GLY A 129 -10.57 -8.32 -3.48
C GLY A 129 -11.04 -6.88 -3.68
N ASN A 130 -11.49 -6.25 -2.62
CA ASN A 130 -12.00 -4.88 -2.56
C ASN A 130 -11.01 -3.88 -1.93
N LEU A 131 -9.69 -4.13 -2.00
CA LEU A 131 -8.66 -3.23 -1.50
C LEU A 131 -8.46 -2.02 -2.44
N ASN A 132 -9.55 -1.31 -2.73
CA ASN A 132 -9.65 -0.24 -3.74
C ASN A 132 -9.95 1.14 -3.15
N ASN A 133 -9.85 1.28 -1.82
CA ASN A 133 -10.05 2.53 -1.09
C ASN A 133 -8.71 3.09 -0.53
N HIS A 134 -8.79 4.18 0.24
CA HIS A 134 -7.65 4.89 0.84
C HIS A 134 -6.79 4.03 1.79
N ILE A 135 -7.32 2.93 2.34
CA ILE A 135 -6.55 1.96 3.13
C ILE A 135 -6.03 0.83 2.25
N GLY A 136 -6.87 0.31 1.37
CA GLY A 136 -6.59 -0.87 0.56
C GLY A 136 -5.54 -0.63 -0.52
N LEU A 137 -5.50 0.57 -1.11
CA LEU A 137 -4.52 0.89 -2.13
C LEU A 137 -3.08 0.93 -1.57
N PRO A 138 -2.78 1.63 -0.46
CA PRO A 138 -1.46 1.51 0.19
C PRO A 138 -1.06 0.07 0.49
N LEU A 139 -1.97 -0.74 1.03
CA LEU A 139 -1.69 -2.15 1.32
C LEU A 139 -1.42 -2.96 0.04
N THR A 140 -2.13 -2.67 -1.06
CA THR A 140 -1.86 -3.29 -2.36
C THR A 140 -0.45 -2.95 -2.84
N LEU A 141 -0.04 -1.69 -2.75
CA LEU A 141 1.30 -1.25 -3.15
C LEU A 141 2.39 -1.90 -2.29
N LEU A 142 2.21 -1.92 -0.96
CA LEU A 142 3.17 -2.50 -0.01
C LEU A 142 3.27 -4.03 -0.11
N ALA A 143 2.24 -4.70 -0.63
CA ALA A 143 2.27 -6.14 -0.91
C ALA A 143 2.92 -6.47 -2.26
N MET A 144 3.30 -5.49 -3.05
CA MET A 144 3.93 -5.68 -4.36
C MET A 144 5.35 -6.23 -4.20
N PRO A 145 5.72 -7.32 -4.92
CA PRO A 145 7.08 -7.85 -4.86
C PRO A 145 8.08 -6.89 -5.50
N GLU A 146 9.32 -6.91 -5.00
CA GLU A 146 10.43 -6.04 -5.46
C GLU A 146 10.70 -6.15 -6.96
N ASN A 147 10.50 -7.32 -7.53
CA ASN A 147 10.71 -7.58 -8.97
C ASN A 147 9.44 -7.43 -9.81
N CYS A 148 8.46 -6.66 -9.33
CA CYS A 148 7.22 -6.42 -10.05
C CYS A 148 7.46 -5.62 -11.33
N HIS A 149 6.96 -6.11 -12.47
CA HIS A 149 7.10 -5.47 -13.77
C HIS A 149 5.87 -4.61 -14.12
N ALA A 150 4.68 -5.08 -13.73
CA ALA A 150 3.45 -4.36 -13.97
C ALA A 150 2.51 -4.45 -12.75
N LEU A 151 1.85 -3.36 -12.47
CA LEU A 151 0.91 -3.20 -11.36
C LEU A 151 -0.44 -2.79 -11.92
N VAL A 152 -1.50 -3.53 -11.59
CA VAL A 152 -2.88 -3.18 -11.95
C VAL A 152 -3.64 -2.82 -10.67
N VAL A 153 -4.01 -1.56 -10.54
CA VAL A 153 -4.76 -1.07 -9.37
C VAL A 153 -6.22 -0.80 -9.73
N GLU A 154 -7.13 -1.25 -8.87
CA GLU A 154 -8.52 -0.85 -8.89
C GLU A 154 -8.70 0.34 -7.93
N TRP A 155 -9.31 1.42 -8.40
CA TRP A 155 -9.57 2.61 -7.61
C TRP A 155 -11.06 2.90 -7.52
N LEU A 156 -11.56 3.02 -6.31
CA LEU A 156 -12.92 3.48 -6.04
C LEU A 156 -12.89 5.01 -5.86
N HIS A 157 -13.32 5.74 -6.88
CA HIS A 157 -13.51 7.18 -6.77
C HIS A 157 -14.83 7.44 -6.01
N ALA A 158 -14.75 7.69 -4.73
CA ALA A 158 -15.87 8.24 -3.98
C ALA A 158 -15.95 9.74 -4.28
N LEU A 159 -17.10 10.20 -4.74
CA LEU A 159 -17.38 11.62 -4.90
C LEU A 159 -17.31 12.29 -3.52
N GLY A 160 -16.27 13.09 -3.27
CA GLY A 160 -16.09 13.84 -2.03
C GLY A 160 -14.95 13.38 -1.13
N ASP A 161 -14.07 12.52 -1.58
CA ASP A 161 -12.93 12.09 -0.76
C ASP A 161 -11.84 13.18 -0.66
N ASP A 162 -11.79 13.81 0.52
CA ASP A 162 -10.67 14.66 0.98
C ASP A 162 -9.39 13.84 1.30
N ALA A 163 -9.35 12.57 0.93
CA ALA A 163 -8.25 11.66 1.29
C ALA A 163 -6.96 11.88 0.49
N GLY A 164 -6.82 12.97 -0.25
CA GLY A 164 -5.57 13.41 -0.85
C GLY A 164 -4.90 12.47 -1.87
N ILE A 165 -5.52 11.34 -2.21
CA ILE A 165 -5.00 10.39 -3.20
C ILE A 165 -5.71 10.65 -4.52
N HIS A 166 -5.07 11.39 -5.41
CA HIS A 166 -5.59 11.62 -6.76
C HIS A 166 -4.76 10.83 -7.78
N PRO A 167 -5.39 9.92 -8.56
CA PRO A 167 -4.72 9.37 -9.71
C PRO A 167 -4.58 10.47 -10.78
N SER A 168 -3.38 10.97 -11.00
CA SER A 168 -3.10 11.79 -12.16
C SER A 168 -2.76 10.86 -13.34
N VAL A 169 -3.58 10.91 -14.38
CA VAL A 169 -3.28 10.24 -15.64
C VAL A 169 -2.53 11.22 -16.52
N ARG A 170 -1.23 11.02 -16.74
CA ARG A 170 -0.51 11.72 -17.80
C ARG A 170 -0.62 10.89 -19.08
N LEU A 171 -1.22 11.48 -20.08
CA LEU A 171 -1.15 10.96 -21.45
C LEU A 171 0.15 11.50 -22.07
N SER A 172 1.07 10.62 -22.41
CA SER A 172 2.20 10.95 -23.25
C SER A 172 2.03 10.29 -24.62
N THR A 173 2.22 11.05 -25.68
CA THR A 173 2.24 10.52 -27.05
C THR A 173 3.68 10.23 -27.41
N ASP A 174 3.98 8.97 -27.74
CA ASP A 174 5.31 8.63 -28.25
C ASP A 174 5.52 9.10 -29.69
N SER A 175 6.73 8.93 -30.21
CA SER A 175 7.10 9.30 -31.60
C SER A 175 6.31 8.53 -32.68
N TRP A 176 5.51 7.55 -32.31
CA TRP A 176 4.68 6.73 -33.21
C TRP A 176 3.18 7.08 -33.11
N GLY A 177 2.82 8.11 -32.34
CA GLY A 177 1.44 8.52 -32.14
C GLY A 177 0.62 7.59 -31.23
N VAL A 178 1.27 6.64 -30.56
CA VAL A 178 0.62 5.78 -29.56
C VAL A 178 0.50 6.55 -28.25
N GLN A 179 -0.73 6.78 -27.80
CA GLN A 179 -0.97 7.36 -26.48
C GLN A 179 -0.67 6.32 -25.41
N SER A 180 0.47 6.49 -24.74
CA SER A 180 0.74 5.75 -23.50
C SER A 180 0.17 6.51 -22.32
N ALA A 181 -0.78 5.90 -21.60
CA ALA A 181 -1.27 6.42 -20.35
C ALA A 181 -0.29 6.05 -19.23
N THR A 182 0.52 7.00 -18.78
CA THR A 182 1.28 6.83 -17.54
C THR A 182 0.39 7.32 -16.40
N ALA A 183 -0.22 6.39 -15.66
CA ALA A 183 -0.92 6.72 -14.43
C ALA A 183 0.13 7.07 -13.36
N ALA A 184 0.28 8.35 -13.07
CA ALA A 184 1.02 8.80 -11.90
C ALA A 184 0.03 8.84 -10.72
N LEU A 185 0.25 8.03 -9.70
CA LEU A 185 -0.45 8.15 -8.44
C LEU A 185 0.24 9.26 -7.64
N GLU A 186 -0.35 10.45 -7.61
CA GLU A 186 0.07 11.52 -6.71
C GLU A 186 -0.77 11.43 -5.43
N LEU A 187 -0.11 11.18 -4.30
CA LEU A 187 -0.67 11.42 -2.98
C LEU A 187 -0.44 12.89 -2.64
N ARG A 188 -1.51 13.67 -2.57
CA ARG A 188 -1.47 14.97 -1.90
C ARG A 188 -1.97 14.74 -0.48
N VAL A 189 -1.07 14.83 0.48
CA VAL A 189 -1.43 14.98 1.88
C VAL A 189 -1.79 16.46 2.06
N ALA A 190 -3.03 16.73 2.39
CA ALA A 190 -3.48 18.08 2.77
C ALA A 190 -2.97 18.44 4.16
#